data_394b27bc9a6916dcbdfcfa8ebea8885b
#
_entry.id   394b27bc9a6916dcbdfcfa8ebea8885b
#
_cell.length_a   1.000
_cell.length_b   1.000
_cell.length_c   1.000
_cell.angle_alpha   90.00
_cell.angle_beta   90.00
_cell.angle_gamma   90.00
#
_symmetry.space_group_name_H-M   'P 1'
#
loop_
_entity.id
_entity.type
_entity.pdbx_description
1 polymer ?
#
loop_
_entity_poly.entity_id
_entity_poly.type
_entity_poly.pdbx_seq_one_letter_code
_entity_poly.pdbx_strand_id
1 'polypeptide(L)'
;VKLAYTIPGKLWWIHNFLEYEDYKGIHNAIIKERKNINLKSVKGLWGKNLYENIKTMPERVGVKKYPPFDTLKTLIRTNKILSLPPILEMNTSIHYLKKDSGINWHNDGGATYGATLYLNRRWHPQWGGEFMFSDPAGHSFIPPIGNSLVFVKSPLEHKVNTVLSPLLPRITIQLFMK
;
A
#
# COMPACT_ATOMS: atom_id res chain seq x y z
N VAL A 1 4.02 -0.22 17.77
CA VAL A 1 3.43 -1.21 16.85
C VAL A 1 2.22 -1.84 17.52
N LYS A 2 1.04 -1.78 16.89
CA LYS A 2 -0.21 -2.34 17.44
C LYS A 2 -0.98 -3.05 16.33
N LEU A 3 -1.26 -4.34 16.50
CA LEU A 3 -2.18 -5.07 15.65
C LEU A 3 -3.61 -4.52 15.87
N ALA A 4 -4.22 -3.98 14.82
CA ALA A 4 -5.55 -3.39 14.88
C ALA A 4 -6.64 -4.36 14.41
N TYR A 5 -6.31 -5.18 13.41
CA TYR A 5 -7.23 -6.18 12.85
C TYR A 5 -6.46 -7.30 12.17
N THR A 6 -7.03 -8.49 12.14
CA THR A 6 -6.47 -9.63 11.39
C THR A 6 -7.56 -10.58 10.88
N ILE A 7 -7.34 -11.12 9.69
CA ILE A 7 -7.93 -12.39 9.25
C ILE A 7 -6.81 -13.42 9.38
N PRO A 8 -6.94 -14.40 10.27
CA PRO A 8 -5.87 -15.36 10.54
C PRO A 8 -5.30 -15.97 9.26
N GLY A 9 -3.98 -15.88 9.11
CA GLY A 9 -3.25 -16.41 7.96
C GLY A 9 -3.46 -15.69 6.61
N LYS A 10 -4.25 -14.61 6.54
CA LYS A 10 -4.57 -13.91 5.28
C LYS A 10 -4.34 -12.43 5.30
N LEU A 11 -4.70 -11.70 6.37
CA LEU A 11 -4.60 -10.26 6.44
C LEU A 11 -4.20 -9.79 7.84
N TRP A 12 -3.31 -8.79 7.89
CA TRP A 12 -2.93 -8.07 9.11
C TRP A 12 -2.99 -6.57 8.85
N TRP A 13 -3.66 -5.85 9.73
CA TRP A 13 -3.63 -4.39 9.76
C TRP A 13 -2.93 -3.93 11.03
N ILE A 14 -1.80 -3.26 10.88
CA ILE A 14 -0.89 -2.89 11.96
C ILE A 14 -0.76 -1.38 12.02
N HIS A 15 -1.10 -0.77 13.16
CA HIS A 15 -0.91 0.67 13.40
C HIS A 15 0.48 0.98 13.95
N ASN A 16 0.95 2.19 13.69
CA ASN A 16 2.26 2.69 14.13
C ASN A 16 3.35 1.66 13.79
N PHE A 17 3.36 1.23 12.52
CA PHE A 17 4.24 0.16 12.07
C PHE A 17 5.71 0.54 12.16
N LEU A 18 6.03 1.79 11.84
CA LEU A 18 7.37 2.37 11.99
C LEU A 18 7.45 3.20 13.26
N GLU A 19 8.63 3.29 13.85
CA GLU A 19 8.91 4.33 14.82
C GLU A 19 8.69 5.71 14.16
N TYR A 20 8.29 6.70 14.97
CA TYR A 20 7.86 8.00 14.43
C TYR A 20 8.92 8.68 13.58
N GLU A 21 10.18 8.65 13.98
CA GLU A 21 11.27 9.30 13.24
C GLU A 21 11.57 8.58 11.92
N ASP A 22 11.49 7.25 11.86
CA ASP A 22 11.63 6.48 10.63
C ASP A 22 10.49 6.80 9.65
N TYR A 23 9.25 6.80 10.15
CA TYR A 23 8.09 7.18 9.34
C TYR A 23 8.21 8.59 8.80
N LYS A 24 8.58 9.55 9.64
CA LYS A 24 8.78 10.96 9.28
C LYS A 24 9.91 11.12 8.26
N GLY A 25 11.00 10.40 8.43
CA GLY A 25 12.12 10.36 7.49
C GLY A 25 11.68 9.89 6.10
N ILE A 26 11.02 8.74 6.02
CA ILE A 26 10.49 8.19 4.76
C ILE A 26 9.47 9.13 4.13
N HIS A 27 8.50 9.61 4.91
CA HIS A 27 7.49 10.55 4.43
C HIS A 27 8.11 11.81 3.83
N ASN A 28 9.02 12.46 4.57
CA ASN A 28 9.64 13.71 4.13
C ASN A 28 10.49 13.51 2.88
N ALA A 29 11.23 12.42 2.80
CA ALA A 29 12.02 12.09 1.62
C ALA A 29 11.14 11.93 0.37
N ILE A 30 10.05 11.17 0.47
CA ILE A 30 9.12 10.97 -0.65
C ILE A 30 8.42 12.26 -1.06
N ILE A 31 7.99 13.08 -0.10
CA ILE A 31 7.35 14.37 -0.40
C ILE A 31 8.35 15.36 -1.00
N LYS A 32 9.59 15.43 -0.47
CA LYS A 32 10.65 16.32 -0.99
C LYS A 32 11.03 15.94 -2.42
N GLU A 33 11.18 14.65 -2.67
CA GLU A 33 11.58 14.16 -3.99
C GLU A 33 10.43 14.06 -5.00
N ARG A 34 9.18 14.27 -4.57
CA ARG A 34 7.99 14.12 -5.43
C ARG A 34 8.12 14.86 -6.77
N LYS A 35 8.78 16.03 -6.79
CA LYS A 35 9.00 16.81 -8.03
C LYS A 35 10.02 16.17 -8.96
N ASN A 36 10.94 15.36 -8.41
CA ASN A 36 12.03 14.70 -9.14
C ASN A 36 11.70 13.22 -9.43
N ILE A 37 10.66 12.67 -8.80
CA ILE A 37 10.24 11.29 -9.03
C ILE A 37 9.55 11.20 -10.38
N ASN A 38 10.09 10.41 -11.28
CA ASN A 38 9.49 10.12 -12.58
C ASN A 38 8.34 9.13 -12.42
N LEU A 39 7.18 9.64 -11.96
CA LEU A 39 5.95 8.88 -11.85
C LEU A 39 5.46 8.47 -13.24
N LYS A 40 5.19 7.19 -13.40
CA LYS A 40 4.61 6.63 -14.62
C LYS A 40 3.18 6.19 -14.37
N SER A 41 2.29 6.49 -15.31
CA SER A 41 0.96 5.89 -15.33
C SER A 41 1.08 4.37 -15.34
N VAL A 42 0.16 3.70 -14.64
CA VAL A 42 0.08 2.23 -14.65
C VAL A 42 -0.48 1.68 -15.97
N LYS A 43 -0.98 2.55 -16.86
CA LYS A 43 -1.49 2.16 -18.18
C LYS A 43 -0.40 1.42 -18.98
N GLY A 44 -0.72 0.21 -19.41
CA GLY A 44 0.23 -0.68 -20.11
C GLY A 44 1.22 -1.41 -19.21
N LEU A 45 1.25 -1.11 -17.90
CA LEU A 45 2.05 -1.84 -16.89
C LEU A 45 1.21 -2.86 -16.12
N TRP A 46 -0.08 -2.54 -15.91
CA TRP A 46 -1.04 -3.39 -15.22
C TRP A 46 -2.07 -3.95 -16.19
N GLY A 47 -2.69 -5.05 -15.84
CA GLY A 47 -3.83 -5.60 -16.56
C GLY A 47 -4.97 -4.55 -16.63
N LYS A 48 -5.65 -4.45 -17.80
CA LYS A 48 -6.70 -3.46 -18.04
C LYS A 48 -7.84 -3.56 -17.00
N ASN A 49 -8.16 -4.76 -16.56
CA ASN A 49 -9.18 -5.03 -15.53
C ASN A 49 -8.92 -4.27 -14.22
N LEU A 50 -7.67 -3.94 -13.88
CA LEU A 50 -7.32 -3.23 -12.64
C LEU A 50 -7.72 -1.76 -12.64
N TYR A 51 -7.91 -1.15 -13.80
CA TYR A 51 -8.24 0.27 -13.94
C TYR A 51 -9.36 0.56 -14.95
N GLU A 52 -10.08 -0.46 -15.41
CA GLU A 52 -11.24 -0.26 -16.27
C GLU A 52 -12.30 0.59 -15.58
N ASN A 53 -12.82 1.61 -16.26
CA ASN A 53 -13.76 2.61 -15.73
C ASN A 53 -13.20 3.52 -14.61
N ILE A 54 -11.90 3.49 -14.34
CA ILE A 54 -11.25 4.46 -13.44
C ILE A 54 -10.96 5.73 -14.23
N LYS A 55 -11.46 6.88 -13.77
CA LYS A 55 -11.33 8.17 -14.47
C LYS A 55 -9.89 8.68 -14.51
N THR A 56 -9.19 8.59 -13.39
CA THR A 56 -7.80 9.03 -13.26
C THR A 56 -6.89 7.82 -13.03
N MET A 57 -5.94 7.62 -13.92
CA MET A 57 -5.00 6.50 -13.80
C MET A 57 -4.13 6.62 -12.55
N PRO A 58 -3.97 5.54 -11.77
CA PRO A 58 -2.93 5.47 -10.77
C PRO A 58 -1.55 5.74 -11.39
N GLU A 59 -0.68 6.35 -10.60
CA GLU A 59 0.72 6.58 -10.97
C GLU A 59 1.62 5.81 -10.03
N ARG A 60 2.71 5.26 -10.54
CA ARG A 60 3.69 4.53 -9.73
C ARG A 60 5.12 4.81 -10.18
N VAL A 61 6.04 4.59 -9.26
CA VAL A 61 7.47 4.46 -9.56
C VAL A 61 8.03 3.24 -8.82
N GLY A 62 8.74 2.40 -9.55
CA GLY A 62 9.51 1.31 -8.95
C GLY A 62 10.78 1.87 -8.31
N VAL A 63 11.12 1.41 -7.13
CA VAL A 63 12.30 1.87 -6.41
C VAL A 63 13.23 0.68 -6.16
N LYS A 64 14.35 0.64 -6.88
CA LYS A 64 15.30 -0.46 -6.77
C LYS A 64 16.28 -0.30 -5.60
N LYS A 65 16.74 0.93 -5.35
CA LYS A 65 17.70 1.24 -4.28
C LYS A 65 17.35 2.58 -3.65
N TYR A 66 16.88 2.55 -2.42
CA TYR A 66 16.65 3.73 -1.61
C TYR A 66 16.77 3.34 -0.13
N PRO A 67 17.78 3.85 0.61
CA PRO A 67 18.08 3.38 1.97
C PRO A 67 16.88 3.29 2.91
N PRO A 68 15.93 4.23 2.94
CA PRO A 68 14.75 4.12 3.78
C PRO A 68 13.88 2.88 3.48
N PHE A 69 13.91 2.35 2.24
CA PHE A 69 13.17 1.14 1.90
C PHE A 69 13.87 -0.14 2.31
N ASP A 70 15.19 -0.13 2.42
CA ASP A 70 15.93 -1.28 2.94
C ASP A 70 15.65 -1.45 4.43
N THR A 71 15.53 -0.36 5.18
CA THR A 71 15.04 -0.37 6.57
C THR A 71 13.62 -0.94 6.64
N LEU A 72 12.69 -0.46 5.80
CA LEU A 72 11.32 -0.96 5.76
C LEU A 72 11.26 -2.46 5.44
N LYS A 73 12.03 -2.92 4.46
CA LYS A 73 12.13 -4.35 4.11
C LYS A 73 12.64 -5.19 5.27
N THR A 74 13.64 -4.70 5.98
CA THR A 74 14.19 -5.37 7.17
C THR A 74 13.14 -5.47 8.27
N LEU A 75 12.45 -4.36 8.57
CA LEU A 75 11.39 -4.34 9.57
C LEU A 75 10.24 -5.29 9.26
N ILE A 76 9.84 -5.41 7.99
CA ILE A 76 8.84 -6.39 7.57
C ILE A 76 9.33 -7.83 7.79
N ARG A 77 10.56 -8.15 7.38
CA ARG A 77 11.14 -9.49 7.54
C ARG A 77 11.28 -9.92 8.99
N THR A 78 11.61 -9.00 9.87
CA THR A 78 11.88 -9.29 11.29
C THR A 78 10.66 -9.07 12.19
N ASN A 79 9.51 -8.70 11.62
CA ASN A 79 8.31 -8.41 12.38
C ASN A 79 7.69 -9.67 12.97
N LYS A 80 7.64 -9.74 14.31
CA LYS A 80 7.12 -10.90 15.04
C LYS A 80 5.62 -11.13 14.86
N ILE A 81 4.84 -10.07 14.58
CA ILE A 81 3.38 -10.18 14.36
C ILE A 81 3.12 -10.89 13.03
N LEU A 82 3.92 -10.60 12.00
CA LEU A 82 3.78 -11.20 10.68
C LEU A 82 4.28 -12.65 10.64
N SER A 83 5.31 -12.98 11.43
CA SER A 83 5.91 -14.34 11.50
C SER A 83 6.17 -14.95 10.13
N LEU A 84 6.82 -14.18 9.25
CA LEU A 84 7.00 -14.54 7.86
C LEU A 84 8.04 -15.66 7.67
N PRO A 85 7.84 -16.56 6.70
CA PRO A 85 8.90 -17.45 6.24
C PRO A 85 10.01 -16.62 5.57
N PRO A 86 11.16 -17.23 5.29
CA PRO A 86 12.20 -16.56 4.51
C PRO A 86 11.65 -16.01 3.19
N ILE A 87 11.80 -14.70 2.98
CA ILE A 87 11.38 -14.00 1.76
C ILE A 87 12.62 -13.84 0.88
N LEU A 88 12.58 -14.44 -0.31
CA LEU A 88 13.70 -14.42 -1.25
C LEU A 88 13.73 -13.11 -2.04
N GLU A 89 12.58 -12.64 -2.50
CA GLU A 89 12.46 -11.46 -3.33
C GLU A 89 11.45 -10.48 -2.76
N MET A 90 11.79 -9.18 -2.78
CA MET A 90 10.89 -8.11 -2.34
C MET A 90 11.00 -6.91 -3.28
N ASN A 91 9.96 -6.70 -4.08
CA ASN A 91 9.85 -5.58 -5.01
C ASN A 91 9.10 -4.43 -4.35
N THR A 92 9.64 -3.21 -4.44
CA THR A 92 9.09 -2.01 -3.80
C THR A 92 8.72 -0.97 -4.84
N SER A 93 7.56 -0.33 -4.65
CA SER A 93 7.14 0.81 -5.45
C SER A 93 6.37 1.83 -4.61
N ILE A 94 6.41 3.09 -5.04
CA ILE A 94 5.57 4.16 -4.48
C ILE A 94 4.37 4.31 -5.40
N HIS A 95 3.18 4.38 -4.83
CA HIS A 95 1.94 4.59 -5.57
C HIS A 95 1.31 5.93 -5.17
N TYR A 96 0.85 6.65 -6.19
CA TYR A 96 0.10 7.90 -6.06
C TYR A 96 -1.26 7.73 -6.72
N LEU A 97 -2.30 7.79 -5.90
CA LEU A 97 -3.69 7.78 -6.37
C LEU A 97 -4.28 9.17 -6.15
N LYS A 98 -4.47 9.92 -7.23
CA LYS A 98 -5.08 11.24 -7.22
C LYS A 98 -6.61 11.13 -7.14
N LYS A 99 -7.30 12.26 -7.08
CA LYS A 99 -8.76 12.30 -7.16
C LYS A 99 -9.26 11.51 -8.37
N ASP A 100 -10.33 10.78 -8.20
CA ASP A 100 -10.99 9.88 -9.17
C ASP A 100 -10.13 8.67 -9.59
N SER A 101 -9.05 8.38 -8.85
CA SER A 101 -8.20 7.21 -9.03
C SER A 101 -8.58 6.10 -8.04
N GLY A 102 -8.40 4.86 -8.45
CA GLY A 102 -8.65 3.68 -7.62
C GLY A 102 -8.01 2.45 -8.24
N ILE A 103 -8.25 1.29 -7.67
CA ILE A 103 -7.83 -0.01 -8.23
C ILE A 103 -9.00 -0.97 -8.08
N ASN A 104 -9.44 -1.60 -9.16
CA ASN A 104 -10.54 -2.54 -9.16
C ASN A 104 -10.23 -3.82 -8.37
N TRP A 105 -11.26 -4.65 -8.14
CA TRP A 105 -11.12 -5.95 -7.49
C TRP A 105 -10.08 -6.82 -8.19
N HIS A 106 -9.15 -7.36 -7.41
CA HIS A 106 -8.08 -8.24 -7.87
C HIS A 106 -7.48 -9.00 -6.69
N ASN A 107 -6.63 -9.95 -7.00
CA ASN A 107 -5.64 -10.51 -6.08
C ASN A 107 -4.23 -10.26 -6.65
N ASP A 108 -3.25 -10.32 -5.78
CA ASP A 108 -1.83 -10.13 -6.16
C ASP A 108 -1.21 -11.43 -6.68
N GLY A 109 -1.87 -12.09 -7.63
CA GLY A 109 -1.56 -13.46 -8.09
C GLY A 109 -0.13 -13.76 -8.53
N GLY A 110 0.72 -12.75 -8.69
CA GLY A 110 2.15 -12.89 -8.97
C GLY A 110 3.04 -12.83 -7.73
N ALA A 111 2.49 -12.53 -6.55
CA ALA A 111 3.19 -12.43 -5.28
C ALA A 111 2.57 -13.36 -4.23
N THR A 112 3.40 -13.89 -3.33
CA THR A 112 2.92 -14.65 -2.17
C THR A 112 2.34 -13.73 -1.10
N TYR A 113 2.96 -12.55 -0.92
CA TYR A 113 2.51 -11.52 0.01
C TYR A 113 2.55 -10.14 -0.63
N GLY A 114 1.57 -9.32 -0.26
CA GLY A 114 1.51 -7.89 -0.54
C GLY A 114 1.55 -7.07 0.75
N ALA A 115 2.21 -5.93 0.73
CA ALA A 115 2.17 -5.00 1.85
C ALA A 115 1.98 -3.57 1.37
N THR A 116 1.09 -2.83 2.07
CA THR A 116 0.78 -1.43 1.82
C THR A 116 1.08 -0.60 3.06
N LEU A 117 2.12 0.22 3.01
CA LEU A 117 2.39 1.23 4.05
C LEU A 117 1.80 2.57 3.62
N TYR A 118 0.93 3.13 4.46
CA TYR A 118 0.30 4.43 4.21
C TYR A 118 1.18 5.59 4.66
N LEU A 119 1.34 6.60 3.79
CA LEU A 119 2.22 7.75 4.05
C LEU A 119 1.47 9.04 4.36
N ASN A 120 0.18 9.14 4.09
CA ASN A 120 -0.59 10.34 4.39
C ASN A 120 -0.74 10.53 5.91
N ARG A 121 -0.14 11.58 6.48
CA ARG A 121 -0.22 11.89 7.92
C ARG A 121 -1.64 12.15 8.41
N ARG A 122 -2.48 12.71 7.54
CA ARG A 122 -3.90 12.99 7.80
C ARG A 122 -4.70 12.54 6.59
N TRP A 123 -5.80 11.87 6.83
CA TRP A 123 -6.75 11.45 5.82
C TRP A 123 -8.16 11.63 6.35
N HIS A 124 -8.97 12.42 5.62
CA HIS A 124 -10.34 12.64 6.03
C HIS A 124 -11.22 11.44 5.65
N PRO A 125 -12.13 10.97 6.52
CA PRO A 125 -12.98 9.81 6.22
C PRO A 125 -13.77 9.90 4.90
N GLN A 126 -14.15 11.10 4.48
CA GLN A 126 -14.89 11.32 3.22
C GLN A 126 -14.00 11.33 1.97
N TRP A 127 -12.68 11.15 2.10
CA TRP A 127 -11.76 11.19 0.97
C TRP A 127 -11.63 9.86 0.23
N GLY A 128 -12.34 8.82 0.66
CA GLY A 128 -12.27 7.50 0.01
C GLY A 128 -10.87 6.87 0.09
N GLY A 129 -10.52 6.07 -0.89
CA GLY A 129 -9.20 5.44 -0.97
C GLY A 129 -8.97 4.31 0.02
N GLU A 130 -10.02 3.78 0.62
CA GLU A 130 -9.97 2.64 1.53
C GLU A 130 -9.45 1.40 0.80
N PHE A 131 -8.71 0.57 1.51
CA PHE A 131 -8.43 -0.79 1.10
C PHE A 131 -9.64 -1.66 1.45
N MET A 132 -10.36 -2.12 0.44
CA MET A 132 -11.49 -3.02 0.62
C MET A 132 -11.05 -4.46 0.31
N PHE A 133 -11.59 -5.42 1.04
CA PHE A 133 -11.27 -6.83 0.87
C PHE A 133 -12.49 -7.71 1.13
N SER A 134 -12.47 -8.90 0.56
CA SER A 134 -13.46 -9.94 0.84
C SER A 134 -13.03 -10.76 2.04
N ASP A 135 -13.96 -10.95 2.98
CA ASP A 135 -13.82 -11.88 4.10
C ASP A 135 -15.03 -12.83 4.15
N PRO A 136 -15.04 -13.86 5.01
CA PRO A 136 -16.14 -14.80 5.09
C PRO A 136 -17.50 -14.18 5.46
N ALA A 137 -17.50 -13.00 6.08
CA ALA A 137 -18.72 -12.28 6.45
C ALA A 137 -19.22 -11.32 5.35
N GLY A 138 -18.44 -11.12 4.27
CA GLY A 138 -18.77 -10.24 3.17
C GLY A 138 -17.61 -9.36 2.72
N HIS A 139 -17.80 -8.04 2.71
CA HIS A 139 -16.79 -7.07 2.35
C HIS A 139 -16.51 -6.12 3.51
N SER A 140 -15.24 -5.98 3.80
CA SER A 140 -14.74 -5.07 4.85
C SER A 140 -13.78 -4.05 4.27
N PHE A 141 -13.42 -3.02 5.04
CA PHE A 141 -12.50 -2.01 4.58
C PHE A 141 -11.53 -1.55 5.68
N ILE A 142 -10.37 -1.06 5.25
CA ILE A 142 -9.34 -0.44 6.07
C ILE A 142 -9.12 0.98 5.56
N PRO A 143 -9.29 2.00 6.42
CA PRO A 143 -9.01 3.38 6.04
C PRO A 143 -7.50 3.61 5.87
N PRO A 144 -7.07 4.55 5.00
CA PRO A 144 -5.66 4.83 4.75
C PRO A 144 -5.05 5.71 5.86
N ILE A 145 -4.85 5.12 7.03
CA ILE A 145 -4.26 5.79 8.19
C ILE A 145 -2.74 5.82 8.05
N GLY A 146 -2.14 7.02 8.16
CA GLY A 146 -0.68 7.19 8.09
C GLY A 146 0.07 6.35 9.12
N ASN A 147 1.23 5.83 8.74
CA ASN A 147 2.03 4.89 9.52
C ASN A 147 1.29 3.60 9.89
N SER A 148 0.30 3.20 9.11
CA SER A 148 -0.26 1.85 9.23
C SER A 148 0.17 0.98 8.05
N LEU A 149 0.37 -0.30 8.33
CA LEU A 149 0.68 -1.33 7.35
C LEU A 149 -0.52 -2.25 7.19
N VAL A 150 -0.98 -2.43 5.97
CA VAL A 150 -1.83 -3.55 5.58
C VAL A 150 -0.93 -4.60 4.96
N PHE A 151 -0.94 -5.80 5.50
CA PHE A 151 -0.18 -6.93 4.98
C PHE A 151 -1.17 -8.04 4.60
N VAL A 152 -1.03 -8.56 3.39
CA VAL A 152 -1.93 -9.60 2.86
C VAL A 152 -1.14 -10.79 2.35
N LYS A 153 -1.71 -11.98 2.52
CA LYS A 153 -1.25 -13.21 1.88
C LYS A 153 -2.17 -13.53 0.72
N SER A 154 -1.59 -13.76 -0.44
CA SER A 154 -2.33 -14.16 -1.64
C SER A 154 -2.86 -15.62 -1.52
N PRO A 155 -4.01 -15.94 -2.10
CA PRO A 155 -4.96 -15.01 -2.71
C PRO A 155 -5.90 -14.37 -1.68
N LEU A 156 -6.04 -13.06 -1.74
CA LEU A 156 -7.09 -12.32 -1.06
C LEU A 156 -7.66 -11.31 -2.05
N GLU A 157 -8.94 -11.44 -2.38
CA GLU A 157 -9.63 -10.48 -3.24
C GLU A 157 -9.73 -9.13 -2.53
N HIS A 158 -9.20 -8.10 -3.18
CA HIS A 158 -9.19 -6.76 -2.63
C HIS A 158 -9.22 -5.68 -3.73
N LYS A 159 -9.53 -4.46 -3.34
CA LYS A 159 -9.48 -3.28 -4.21
C LYS A 159 -9.06 -2.04 -3.44
N VAL A 160 -8.72 -0.97 -4.15
CA VAL A 160 -8.63 0.38 -3.56
C VAL A 160 -9.83 1.18 -4.04
N ASN A 161 -10.65 1.62 -3.08
CA ASN A 161 -11.80 2.46 -3.38
C ASN A 161 -11.38 3.79 -4.02
N THR A 162 -12.30 4.42 -4.76
CA THR A 162 -12.03 5.68 -5.44
C THR A 162 -11.58 6.76 -4.44
N VAL A 163 -10.47 7.41 -4.76
CA VAL A 163 -10.00 8.58 -4.01
C VAL A 163 -10.85 9.78 -4.38
N LEU A 164 -11.45 10.40 -3.38
CA LEU A 164 -12.31 11.58 -3.53
C LEU A 164 -11.63 12.87 -3.06
N SER A 165 -10.45 12.77 -2.44
CA SER A 165 -9.71 13.91 -1.93
C SER A 165 -9.44 14.96 -3.02
N PRO A 166 -9.89 16.20 -2.85
CA PRO A 166 -9.60 17.27 -3.79
C PRO A 166 -8.20 17.87 -3.62
N LEU A 167 -7.53 17.59 -2.50
CA LEU A 167 -6.33 18.30 -2.08
C LEU A 167 -5.07 17.44 -2.14
N LEU A 168 -5.17 16.19 -1.71
CA LEU A 168 -4.00 15.33 -1.53
C LEU A 168 -4.19 13.99 -2.25
N PRO A 169 -3.18 13.47 -2.95
CA PRO A 169 -3.19 12.10 -3.42
C PRO A 169 -3.06 11.14 -2.24
N ARG A 170 -3.61 9.95 -2.39
CA ARG A 170 -3.29 8.81 -1.52
C ARG A 170 -1.91 8.29 -1.89
N ILE A 171 -0.98 8.35 -0.95
CA ILE A 171 0.42 7.97 -1.17
C ILE A 171 0.72 6.73 -0.34
N THR A 172 1.23 5.70 -0.98
CA THR A 172 1.59 4.45 -0.32
C THR A 172 2.91 3.91 -0.83
N ILE A 173 3.58 3.14 0.02
CA ILE A 173 4.64 2.22 -0.40
C ILE A 173 4.02 0.84 -0.52
N GLN A 174 4.17 0.24 -1.68
CA GLN A 174 3.76 -1.13 -1.96
C GLN A 174 4.98 -2.05 -2.01
N LEU A 175 4.86 -3.20 -1.35
CA LEU A 175 5.88 -4.24 -1.39
C LEU A 175 5.20 -5.54 -1.85
N PHE A 176 5.78 -6.17 -2.84
CA PHE A 176 5.36 -7.48 -3.33
C PHE A 176 6.48 -8.48 -3.07
N MET A 177 6.14 -9.62 -2.49
CA MET A 177 7.09 -10.59 -1.93
C MET A 177 6.81 -11.99 -2.46
N LYS A 178 7.89 -12.69 -2.75
CA LYS A 178 7.90 -14.13 -3.15
C LYS A 178 8.79 -14.95 -2.25
#